data_8d684f00ef239827250ef7f81ac764d7
#
_entry.id   8d684f00ef239827250ef7f81ac764d7
#
_cell.length_a   1.000
_cell.length_b   1.000
_cell.length_c   1.000
_cell.angle_alpha   90.00
_cell.angle_beta   90.00
_cell.angle_gamma   90.00
#
_symmetry.space_group_name_H-M   'P 1'
#
loop_
_entity.id
_entity.type
_entity.pdbx_description
1 polymer ?
#
loop_
_entity_poly.entity_id
_entity_poly.type
_entity_poly.pdbx_seq_one_letter_code
_entity_poly.pdbx_strand_id
1 'polypeptide(L)'
;MKLPKFSKETKNENPAPPWMDELGENDFISCNTTYVMGGYWDLFDECFLPCEEKGDIRYFVYNPVKYGAPADKKYPVLMWIHGLNCAIDGRRCVGYCGAEQYASKSYQDAMGGGAFLIVPLANEARLEDDTIVGSWDEAYLPYLKDIYDKVCEENADNIGAKFMMGASSGGYVTWRMLELYGNYFKGAIPIASGYMPDKESLKEIDEAGIDLIVAHSRHDEMALFEKCVAPREEELNNMEHCLCFFPEWIRNEDKGVSSVNYGMEMGQHCIINQIQANLIYDDGTCYDERLPEGVTGWIREVCQK
;
A
#
# COMPACT_ATOMS: atom_id res chain seq x y z
N MET A 1 15.44 0.57 13.21
CA MET A 1 16.16 1.03 12.02
C MET A 1 16.16 2.55 12.00
N LYS A 2 17.27 3.21 11.64
CA LYS A 2 17.28 4.67 11.45
C LYS A 2 16.75 4.99 10.07
N LEU A 3 15.85 5.97 10.01
CA LEU A 3 15.44 6.53 8.73
C LEU A 3 16.62 7.27 8.09
N PRO A 4 16.83 7.14 6.79
CA PRO A 4 17.82 7.95 6.11
C PRO A 4 17.43 9.43 6.20
N LYS A 5 18.44 10.29 6.36
CA LYS A 5 18.26 11.74 6.30
C LYS A 5 18.66 12.19 4.91
N PHE A 6 17.67 12.54 4.12
CA PHE A 6 17.88 13.13 2.81
C PHE A 6 17.76 14.66 2.90
N SER A 7 18.52 15.33 2.07
CA SER A 7 18.42 16.78 1.90
C SER A 7 18.51 17.09 0.40
N LYS A 8 18.24 18.32 0.04
CA LYS A 8 18.38 18.81 -1.33
C LYS A 8 19.79 18.59 -1.93
N GLU A 9 20.79 18.57 -1.06
CA GLU A 9 22.18 18.31 -1.44
C GLU A 9 22.55 16.81 -1.44
N THR A 10 21.73 15.98 -0.82
CA THR A 10 21.94 14.53 -0.75
C THR A 10 21.49 13.93 -2.07
N LYS A 11 22.42 13.43 -2.85
CA LYS A 11 22.12 12.71 -4.09
C LYS A 11 22.09 11.22 -3.80
N ASN A 12 21.08 10.55 -4.34
CA ASN A 12 21.09 9.09 -4.37
C ASN A 12 22.03 8.60 -5.49
N GLU A 13 22.29 7.29 -5.55
CA GLU A 13 23.18 6.70 -6.55
C GLU A 13 22.53 6.59 -7.94
N ASN A 14 21.23 6.84 -8.05
CA ASN A 14 20.51 6.77 -9.30
C ASN A 14 20.73 8.03 -10.14
N PRO A 15 20.70 7.92 -11.47
CA PRO A 15 20.81 9.09 -12.34
C PRO A 15 19.63 10.03 -12.11
N ALA A 16 19.86 11.32 -12.31
CA ALA A 16 18.78 12.32 -12.24
C ALA A 16 17.73 12.07 -13.34
N PRO A 17 16.43 12.24 -13.03
CA PRO A 17 15.39 12.15 -14.05
C PRO A 17 15.59 13.23 -15.14
N PRO A 18 15.17 12.95 -16.39
CA PRO A 18 15.37 13.87 -17.51
C PRO A 18 14.77 15.26 -17.33
N TRP A 19 13.72 15.38 -16.53
CA TRP A 19 13.02 16.66 -16.25
C TRP A 19 13.53 17.38 -15.00
N MET A 20 14.60 16.91 -14.38
CA MET A 20 15.10 17.46 -13.11
C MET A 20 15.44 18.94 -13.19
N ASP A 21 16.00 19.36 -14.31
CA ASP A 21 16.39 20.76 -14.54
C ASP A 21 15.19 21.70 -14.76
N GLU A 22 14.00 21.13 -15.02
CA GLU A 22 12.76 21.88 -15.20
C GLU A 22 12.09 22.21 -13.85
N LEU A 23 12.53 21.55 -12.76
CA LEU A 23 11.92 21.67 -11.45
C LEU A 23 12.46 22.87 -10.67
N GLY A 24 11.54 23.63 -10.11
CA GLY A 24 11.85 24.66 -9.11
C GLY A 24 12.04 24.06 -7.71
N GLU A 25 12.48 24.90 -6.79
CA GLU A 25 12.73 24.50 -5.41
C GLU A 25 11.47 24.00 -4.68
N ASN A 26 10.31 24.53 -5.04
CA ASN A 26 9.01 24.19 -4.45
C ASN A 26 8.39 22.90 -5.02
N ASP A 27 8.99 22.31 -6.05
CA ASP A 27 8.51 21.07 -6.66
C ASP A 27 9.02 19.83 -5.91
N PHE A 28 9.95 20.05 -4.96
CA PHE A 28 10.48 19.00 -4.11
C PHE A 28 9.72 18.96 -2.78
N ILE A 29 8.83 18.01 -2.66
CA ILE A 29 8.00 17.83 -1.46
C ILE A 29 8.18 16.42 -0.91
N SER A 30 8.12 16.32 0.42
CA SER A 30 8.17 15.03 1.10
C SER A 30 6.96 14.19 0.74
N CYS A 31 7.16 12.92 0.42
CA CYS A 31 6.10 11.99 0.10
C CYS A 31 5.02 11.88 1.19
N ASN A 32 5.41 11.96 2.45
CA ASN A 32 4.49 11.86 3.58
C ASN A 32 3.60 13.10 3.80
N THR A 33 3.90 14.19 3.12
CA THR A 33 3.18 15.46 3.30
C THR A 33 2.36 15.88 2.09
N THR A 34 2.48 15.16 1.00
CA THR A 34 2.01 15.62 -0.30
C THR A 34 0.67 15.08 -0.70
N TYR A 35 0.28 13.92 -0.20
CA TYR A 35 -1.04 13.44 -0.47
C TYR A 35 -2.06 14.24 0.34
N VAL A 36 -3.02 14.85 -0.36
CA VAL A 36 -4.08 15.61 0.29
C VAL A 36 -4.94 14.64 1.08
N MET A 37 -4.74 14.65 2.39
CA MET A 37 -5.61 13.91 3.28
C MET A 37 -6.92 14.65 3.38
N GLY A 38 -7.99 13.99 2.90
CA GLY A 38 -9.32 14.58 2.80
C GLY A 38 -10.11 14.56 4.10
N GLY A 39 -9.52 14.10 5.22
CA GLY A 39 -10.20 13.95 6.49
C GLY A 39 -11.06 12.68 6.59
N TYR A 40 -10.95 11.76 5.64
CA TYR A 40 -11.71 10.50 5.65
C TYR A 40 -11.25 9.55 6.76
N TRP A 41 -10.07 9.72 7.35
CA TRP A 41 -9.63 8.92 8.49
C TRP A 41 -10.57 8.98 9.70
N ASP A 42 -11.38 10.04 9.84
CA ASP A 42 -12.39 10.16 10.90
C ASP A 42 -13.58 9.20 10.69
N LEU A 43 -13.71 8.61 9.50
CA LEU A 43 -14.70 7.59 9.21
C LEU A 43 -14.32 6.19 9.70
N PHE A 44 -13.09 6.01 10.18
CA PHE A 44 -12.59 4.74 10.67
C PHE A 44 -12.81 4.58 12.17
N ASP A 45 -13.41 3.48 12.57
CA ASP A 45 -13.50 3.10 13.98
C ASP A 45 -12.14 2.63 14.48
N GLU A 46 -11.76 3.05 15.68
CA GLU A 46 -10.54 2.61 16.35
C GLU A 46 -10.82 1.33 17.14
N CYS A 47 -10.02 0.31 16.92
CA CYS A 47 -10.13 -1.02 17.51
C CYS A 47 -8.79 -1.48 18.08
N PHE A 48 -8.83 -2.51 18.93
CA PHE A 48 -7.64 -3.10 19.54
C PHE A 48 -7.74 -4.63 19.53
N LEU A 49 -6.62 -5.27 19.25
CA LEU A 49 -6.42 -6.70 19.42
C LEU A 49 -5.40 -6.91 20.55
N PRO A 50 -5.77 -7.60 21.66
CA PRO A 50 -4.81 -7.95 22.70
C PRO A 50 -3.67 -8.81 22.15
N CYS A 51 -2.44 -8.46 22.45
CA CYS A 51 -1.25 -9.19 22.07
C CYS A 51 -0.23 -9.14 23.20
N GLU A 52 0.09 -10.31 23.79
CA GLU A 52 1.03 -10.39 24.91
C GLU A 52 2.46 -10.07 24.51
N GLU A 53 2.87 -10.45 23.28
CA GLU A 53 4.25 -10.29 22.81
C GLU A 53 4.57 -8.86 22.34
N LYS A 54 3.60 -8.16 21.76
CA LYS A 54 3.80 -6.84 21.15
C LYS A 54 3.08 -5.71 21.88
N GLY A 55 2.29 -6.02 22.91
CA GLY A 55 1.28 -5.11 23.44
C GLY A 55 0.05 -5.03 22.56
N ASP A 56 -1.02 -4.42 23.02
CA ASP A 56 -2.25 -4.32 22.22
C ASP A 56 -2.00 -3.72 20.84
N ILE A 57 -2.41 -4.42 19.80
CA ILE A 57 -2.28 -3.96 18.42
C ILE A 57 -3.48 -3.10 18.10
N ARG A 58 -3.23 -1.82 17.86
CA ARG A 58 -4.26 -0.87 17.42
C ARG A 58 -4.52 -1.04 15.93
N TYR A 59 -5.79 -0.99 15.53
CA TYR A 59 -6.18 -0.97 14.13
C TYR A 59 -7.42 -0.11 13.90
N PHE A 60 -7.62 0.31 12.67
CA PHE A 60 -8.74 1.14 12.24
C PHE A 60 -9.58 0.42 11.21
N VAL A 61 -10.90 0.55 11.29
CA VAL A 61 -11.84 -0.14 10.40
C VAL A 61 -12.84 0.85 9.80
N TYR A 62 -12.91 0.90 8.47
CA TYR A 62 -14.01 1.52 7.75
C TYR A 62 -15.02 0.44 7.35
N ASN A 63 -16.28 0.65 7.72
CA ASN A 63 -17.39 -0.24 7.37
C ASN A 63 -18.33 0.49 6.39
N PRO A 64 -18.43 0.07 5.12
CA PRO A 64 -19.24 0.77 4.11
C PRO A 64 -20.72 0.81 4.46
N VAL A 65 -21.26 -0.20 5.15
CA VAL A 65 -22.67 -0.26 5.53
C VAL A 65 -23.03 0.85 6.52
N LYS A 66 -22.11 1.23 7.42
CA LYS A 66 -22.31 2.38 8.32
C LYS A 66 -22.49 3.71 7.57
N TYR A 67 -21.95 3.78 6.36
CA TYR A 67 -21.97 4.99 5.51
C TYR A 67 -22.92 4.86 4.32
N GLY A 68 -23.90 3.96 4.42
CA GLY A 68 -25.05 3.90 3.51
C GLY A 68 -24.96 2.89 2.37
N ALA A 69 -23.89 2.06 2.35
CA ALA A 69 -23.87 0.92 1.43
C ALA A 69 -24.96 -0.10 1.82
N PRO A 70 -25.65 -0.75 0.85
CA PRO A 70 -26.71 -1.73 1.12
C PRO A 70 -26.25 -2.89 2.03
N ALA A 71 -27.02 -3.17 3.08
CA ALA A 71 -26.68 -4.22 4.04
C ALA A 71 -26.96 -5.65 3.54
N ASP A 72 -27.56 -5.81 2.37
CA ASP A 72 -27.87 -7.09 1.73
C ASP A 72 -26.84 -7.50 0.66
N LYS A 73 -25.71 -6.79 0.58
CA LYS A 73 -24.63 -7.04 -0.39
C LYS A 73 -23.34 -7.47 0.30
N LYS A 74 -22.50 -8.14 -0.49
CA LYS A 74 -21.12 -8.47 -0.10
C LYS A 74 -20.16 -7.48 -0.71
N TYR A 75 -19.14 -7.11 0.06
CA TYR A 75 -18.12 -6.11 -0.28
C TYR A 75 -16.73 -6.68 -0.14
N PRO A 76 -15.77 -6.28 -0.97
CA PRO A 76 -14.36 -6.60 -0.75
C PRO A 76 -13.88 -6.07 0.61
N VAL A 77 -12.90 -6.76 1.16
CA VAL A 77 -12.18 -6.34 2.37
C VAL A 77 -10.73 -6.09 2.00
N LEU A 78 -10.25 -4.90 2.26
CA LEU A 78 -8.89 -4.45 1.94
C LEU A 78 -8.14 -4.16 3.23
N MET A 79 -7.07 -4.91 3.51
CA MET A 79 -6.16 -4.57 4.60
C MET A 79 -4.97 -3.79 4.04
N TRP A 80 -4.74 -2.60 4.59
CA TRP A 80 -3.65 -1.70 4.23
C TRP A 80 -2.58 -1.68 5.31
N ILE A 81 -1.36 -2.09 4.95
CA ILE A 81 -0.21 -2.13 5.85
C ILE A 81 0.71 -0.96 5.57
N HIS A 82 0.98 -0.18 6.61
CA HIS A 82 1.82 1.01 6.52
C HIS A 82 3.31 0.69 6.36
N GLY A 83 4.07 1.68 5.88
CA GLY A 83 5.52 1.67 5.87
C GLY A 83 6.14 2.01 7.24
N LEU A 84 7.46 1.92 7.32
CA LEU A 84 8.22 2.27 8.52
C LEU A 84 7.94 3.72 8.94
N ASN A 85 7.83 3.96 10.27
CA ASN A 85 7.61 5.28 10.88
C ASN A 85 6.21 5.88 10.73
N CYS A 86 5.28 5.20 10.05
CA CYS A 86 3.94 5.75 9.84
C CYS A 86 3.02 5.56 11.05
N ALA A 87 3.21 4.49 11.84
CA ALA A 87 2.33 4.20 12.98
C ALA A 87 2.49 5.18 14.15
N ILE A 88 3.63 5.87 14.25
CA ILE A 88 3.93 6.83 15.33
C ILE A 88 2.88 7.96 15.38
N ASP A 89 2.36 8.37 14.23
CA ASP A 89 1.35 9.40 14.11
C ASP A 89 -0.09 8.92 14.40
N GLY A 90 -0.23 7.67 14.83
CA GLY A 90 -1.51 7.10 15.22
C GLY A 90 -2.53 7.10 14.08
N ARG A 91 -3.71 7.71 14.29
CA ARG A 91 -4.80 7.77 13.30
C ARG A 91 -4.38 8.35 11.94
N ARG A 92 -3.41 9.26 11.89
CA ARG A 92 -2.89 9.81 10.64
C ARG A 92 -2.25 8.75 9.72
N CYS A 93 -1.84 7.62 10.30
CA CYS A 93 -1.33 6.49 9.53
C CYS A 93 -2.34 5.99 8.49
N VAL A 94 -3.63 6.12 8.73
CA VAL A 94 -4.70 5.76 7.77
C VAL A 94 -4.53 6.50 6.44
N GLY A 95 -4.11 7.78 6.49
CA GLY A 95 -3.76 8.54 5.30
C GLY A 95 -2.44 8.09 4.66
N TYR A 96 -1.40 7.95 5.47
CA TYR A 96 -0.06 7.60 4.97
C TYR A 96 0.02 6.23 4.31
N CYS A 97 -0.72 5.24 4.81
CA CYS A 97 -0.73 3.90 4.21
C CYS A 97 -1.59 3.79 2.95
N GLY A 98 -2.35 4.83 2.60
CA GLY A 98 -3.16 4.86 1.38
C GLY A 98 -4.64 4.53 1.56
N ALA A 99 -5.05 4.04 2.72
CA ALA A 99 -6.42 3.58 2.94
C ALA A 99 -7.46 4.71 2.92
N GLU A 100 -7.09 5.92 3.35
CA GLU A 100 -8.01 7.05 3.48
C GLU A 100 -8.76 7.36 2.18
N GLN A 101 -8.05 7.37 1.06
CA GLN A 101 -8.65 7.71 -0.24
C GLN A 101 -9.69 6.68 -0.66
N TYR A 102 -9.47 5.43 -0.31
CA TYR A 102 -10.40 4.33 -0.60
C TYR A 102 -11.69 4.41 0.21
N ALA A 103 -11.74 5.20 1.30
CA ALA A 103 -12.97 5.52 2.01
C ALA A 103 -13.79 6.64 1.35
N SER A 104 -13.25 7.34 0.34
CA SER A 104 -14.00 8.36 -0.38
C SER A 104 -15.17 7.75 -1.15
N LYS A 105 -16.25 8.52 -1.30
CA LYS A 105 -17.45 8.04 -1.99
C LYS A 105 -17.15 7.59 -3.42
N SER A 106 -16.32 8.31 -4.15
CA SER A 106 -15.98 7.98 -5.54
C SER A 106 -15.28 6.62 -5.65
N TYR A 107 -14.33 6.35 -4.75
CA TYR A 107 -13.62 5.07 -4.74
C TYR A 107 -14.52 3.92 -4.27
N GLN A 108 -15.35 4.15 -3.25
CA GLN A 108 -16.34 3.18 -2.80
C GLN A 108 -17.32 2.80 -3.91
N ASP A 109 -17.83 3.78 -4.65
CA ASP A 109 -18.70 3.54 -5.80
C ASP A 109 -17.98 2.75 -6.91
N ALA A 110 -16.74 3.10 -7.23
CA ALA A 110 -15.93 2.43 -8.26
C ALA A 110 -15.59 0.96 -7.93
N MET A 111 -15.46 0.62 -6.64
CA MET A 111 -15.29 -0.76 -6.17
C MET A 111 -16.59 -1.58 -6.13
N GLY A 112 -17.68 -1.08 -6.68
CA GLY A 112 -18.96 -1.80 -6.75
C GLY A 112 -19.98 -1.37 -5.69
N GLY A 113 -19.78 -0.21 -5.07
CA GLY A 113 -20.70 0.41 -4.10
C GLY A 113 -20.26 0.27 -2.65
N GLY A 114 -19.07 -0.26 -2.38
CA GLY A 114 -18.51 -0.34 -1.05
C GLY A 114 -17.29 -1.24 -0.96
N ALA A 115 -16.47 -1.01 0.08
CA ALA A 115 -15.39 -1.89 0.50
C ALA A 115 -15.14 -1.68 2.00
N PHE A 116 -14.87 -2.75 2.74
CA PHE A 116 -14.30 -2.65 4.08
C PHE A 116 -12.82 -2.31 3.96
N LEU A 117 -12.33 -1.43 4.84
CA LEU A 117 -10.91 -1.09 4.91
C LEU A 117 -10.41 -1.37 6.32
N ILE A 118 -9.26 -2.02 6.43
CA ILE A 118 -8.61 -2.37 7.70
C ILE A 118 -7.20 -1.77 7.68
N VAL A 119 -6.83 -1.02 8.70
CA VAL A 119 -5.50 -0.42 8.83
C VAL A 119 -4.93 -0.78 10.21
N PRO A 120 -4.19 -1.88 10.33
CA PRO A 120 -3.47 -2.18 11.55
C PRO A 120 -2.22 -1.30 11.70
N LEU A 121 -1.82 -1.05 12.94
CA LEU A 121 -0.62 -0.29 13.27
C LEU A 121 0.38 -1.19 14.00
N ALA A 122 1.63 -1.19 13.54
CA ALA A 122 2.73 -1.72 14.34
C ALA A 122 2.95 -0.82 15.56
N ASN A 123 3.44 -1.39 16.65
CA ASN A 123 3.74 -0.64 17.87
C ASN A 123 5.08 0.10 17.75
N GLU A 124 5.18 0.97 16.74
CA GLU A 124 6.38 1.74 16.46
C GLU A 124 6.61 2.84 17.49
N ALA A 125 7.87 3.02 17.85
CA ALA A 125 8.33 4.15 18.65
C ALA A 125 9.62 4.73 18.06
N ARG A 126 9.79 6.04 18.20
CA ARG A 126 11.01 6.74 17.84
C ARG A 126 11.84 7.00 19.09
N LEU A 127 13.06 6.51 19.11
CA LEU A 127 14.02 6.76 20.18
C LEU A 127 14.67 8.14 20.02
N GLU A 128 15.38 8.59 21.07
CA GLU A 128 16.05 9.91 21.10
C GLU A 128 17.09 10.10 19.98
N ASP A 129 17.65 9.01 19.49
CA ASP A 129 18.66 9.01 18.39
C ASP A 129 18.02 8.84 17.01
N ASP A 130 16.71 9.08 16.86
CA ASP A 130 15.90 8.88 15.66
C ASP A 130 15.80 7.41 15.18
N THR A 131 16.17 6.45 16.00
CA THR A 131 15.96 5.03 15.66
C THR A 131 14.49 4.67 15.82
N ILE A 132 13.91 4.04 14.79
CA ILE A 132 12.56 3.47 14.86
C ILE A 132 12.66 2.02 15.34
N VAL A 133 11.88 1.70 16.37
CA VAL A 133 11.74 0.34 16.92
C VAL A 133 10.29 -0.10 16.86
N GLY A 134 10.02 -1.40 16.99
CA GLY A 134 8.66 -1.95 17.04
C GLY A 134 7.93 -2.01 15.69
N SER A 135 8.65 -1.83 14.57
CA SER A 135 8.08 -1.99 13.23
C SER A 135 7.72 -3.45 12.92
N TRP A 136 7.10 -3.68 11.76
CA TRP A 136 6.66 -4.99 11.33
C TRP A 136 7.77 -6.04 11.33
N ASP A 137 7.47 -7.20 11.90
CA ASP A 137 8.28 -8.42 11.86
C ASP A 137 7.38 -9.67 11.78
N GLU A 138 7.98 -10.85 11.68
CA GLU A 138 7.26 -12.14 11.57
C GLU A 138 6.26 -12.38 12.70
N ALA A 139 6.51 -11.85 13.89
CA ALA A 139 5.62 -12.07 15.04
C ALA A 139 4.27 -11.35 14.91
N TYR A 140 4.17 -10.34 14.03
CA TYR A 140 2.88 -9.69 13.75
C TYR A 140 1.96 -10.49 12.84
N LEU A 141 2.50 -11.37 11.97
CA LEU A 141 1.73 -11.99 10.89
C LEU A 141 0.50 -12.78 11.38
N PRO A 142 0.58 -13.61 12.44
CA PRO A 142 -0.60 -14.27 12.98
C PRO A 142 -1.66 -13.28 13.49
N TYR A 143 -1.24 -12.21 14.16
CA TYR A 143 -2.17 -11.22 14.70
C TYR A 143 -2.83 -10.38 13.59
N LEU A 144 -2.15 -10.12 12.48
CA LEU A 144 -2.77 -9.49 11.31
C LEU A 144 -3.86 -10.40 10.72
N LYS A 145 -3.61 -11.70 10.70
CA LYS A 145 -4.62 -12.68 10.29
C LYS A 145 -5.81 -12.69 11.25
N ASP A 146 -5.57 -12.63 12.56
CA ASP A 146 -6.61 -12.59 13.58
C ASP A 146 -7.45 -11.30 13.49
N ILE A 147 -6.83 -10.15 13.24
CA ILE A 147 -7.54 -8.89 13.00
C ILE A 147 -8.45 -9.03 11.77
N TYR A 148 -7.92 -9.63 10.71
CA TYR A 148 -8.66 -9.84 9.47
C TYR A 148 -9.88 -10.74 9.71
N ASP A 149 -9.67 -11.87 10.37
CA ASP A 149 -10.72 -12.82 10.71
C ASP A 149 -11.80 -12.19 11.58
N LYS A 150 -11.40 -11.47 12.62
CA LYS A 150 -12.33 -10.78 13.52
C LYS A 150 -13.24 -9.80 12.79
N VAL A 151 -12.68 -8.95 11.90
CA VAL A 151 -13.48 -8.01 11.11
C VAL A 151 -14.44 -8.77 10.16
N CYS A 152 -13.97 -9.86 9.56
CA CYS A 152 -14.81 -10.70 8.69
C CYS A 152 -15.93 -11.40 9.45
N GLU A 153 -15.67 -11.92 10.64
CA GLU A 153 -16.67 -12.60 11.49
C GLU A 153 -17.74 -11.63 11.99
N GLU A 154 -17.33 -10.45 12.45
CA GLU A 154 -18.24 -9.40 12.93
C GLU A 154 -19.15 -8.85 11.83
N ASN A 155 -18.81 -9.04 10.55
CA ASN A 155 -19.55 -8.53 9.40
C ASN A 155 -19.87 -9.63 8.36
N ALA A 156 -20.01 -10.88 8.77
CA ALA A 156 -20.04 -12.07 7.91
C ALA A 156 -21.05 -12.00 6.75
N ASP A 157 -22.18 -11.35 6.95
CA ASP A 157 -23.23 -11.20 5.92
C ASP A 157 -22.78 -10.30 4.76
N ASN A 158 -21.81 -9.40 5.00
CA ASN A 158 -21.35 -8.39 4.06
C ASN A 158 -19.94 -8.64 3.49
N ILE A 159 -19.28 -9.73 3.90
CA ILE A 159 -17.91 -10.01 3.47
C ILE A 159 -17.86 -10.71 2.12
N GLY A 160 -17.06 -10.17 1.20
CA GLY A 160 -16.75 -10.71 -0.11
C GLY A 160 -15.28 -11.11 -0.25
N ALA A 161 -14.68 -10.77 -1.39
CA ALA A 161 -13.28 -11.06 -1.69
C ALA A 161 -12.32 -10.30 -0.76
N LYS A 162 -11.18 -10.92 -0.45
CA LYS A 162 -10.19 -10.41 0.51
C LYS A 162 -8.91 -9.98 -0.20
N PHE A 163 -8.40 -8.80 0.17
CA PHE A 163 -7.23 -8.20 -0.43
C PHE A 163 -6.21 -7.78 0.63
N MET A 164 -4.93 -7.86 0.27
CA MET A 164 -3.82 -7.42 1.10
C MET A 164 -3.00 -6.37 0.37
N MET A 165 -2.71 -5.25 1.01
CA MET A 165 -1.99 -4.14 0.39
C MET A 165 -1.02 -3.52 1.38
N GLY A 166 0.14 -3.08 0.90
CA GLY A 166 1.08 -2.40 1.78
C GLY A 166 2.33 -1.91 1.07
N ALA A 167 2.94 -0.87 1.64
CA ALA A 167 4.11 -0.23 1.07
C ALA A 167 5.34 -0.36 1.96
N SER A 168 6.52 -0.45 1.34
CA SER A 168 7.80 -0.53 2.03
C SER A 168 7.85 -1.73 2.98
N SER A 169 8.00 -1.52 4.30
CA SER A 169 7.86 -2.60 5.29
C SER A 169 6.46 -3.24 5.25
N GLY A 170 5.41 -2.50 4.88
CA GLY A 170 4.09 -3.05 4.62
C GLY A 170 4.04 -3.92 3.36
N GLY A 171 4.86 -3.61 2.36
CA GLY A 171 5.05 -4.46 1.17
C GLY A 171 5.70 -5.81 1.53
N TYR A 172 6.70 -5.78 2.43
CA TYR A 172 7.25 -7.00 3.02
C TYR A 172 6.16 -7.84 3.69
N VAL A 173 5.37 -7.23 4.58
CA VAL A 173 4.26 -7.93 5.24
C VAL A 173 3.26 -8.51 4.23
N THR A 174 2.93 -7.74 3.19
CA THR A 174 2.01 -8.21 2.14
C THR A 174 2.53 -9.50 1.50
N TRP A 175 3.79 -9.55 1.08
CA TRP A 175 4.39 -10.78 0.54
C TRP A 175 4.38 -11.94 1.54
N ARG A 176 4.80 -11.69 2.80
CA ARG A 176 4.83 -12.73 3.84
C ARG A 176 3.45 -13.29 4.14
N MET A 177 2.41 -12.45 4.13
CA MET A 177 1.03 -12.90 4.29
C MET A 177 0.55 -13.76 3.12
N LEU A 178 0.98 -13.47 1.90
CA LEU A 178 0.69 -14.33 0.73
C LEU A 178 1.38 -15.69 0.82
N GLU A 179 2.65 -15.73 1.24
CA GLU A 179 3.39 -16.98 1.42
C GLU A 179 2.75 -17.87 2.51
N LEU A 180 2.25 -17.28 3.60
CA LEU A 180 1.69 -18.04 4.71
C LEU A 180 0.21 -18.38 4.54
N TYR A 181 -0.56 -17.50 3.91
CA TYR A 181 -2.01 -17.57 3.86
C TYR A 181 -2.57 -17.34 2.44
N GLY A 182 -1.82 -17.69 1.39
CA GLY A 182 -2.17 -17.37 -0.01
C GLY A 182 -3.63 -17.62 -0.36
N ASN A 183 -4.14 -18.81 -0.12
CA ASN A 183 -5.54 -19.17 -0.42
C ASN A 183 -6.61 -18.38 0.36
N TYR A 184 -6.19 -17.55 1.31
CA TYR A 184 -7.08 -16.66 2.05
C TYR A 184 -7.40 -15.38 1.28
N PHE A 185 -6.51 -14.95 0.37
CA PHE A 185 -6.61 -13.72 -0.38
C PHE A 185 -7.01 -13.96 -1.83
N LYS A 186 -7.80 -13.06 -2.39
CA LYS A 186 -8.18 -13.04 -3.81
C LYS A 186 -7.26 -12.16 -4.64
N GLY A 187 -6.71 -11.12 -4.02
CA GLY A 187 -5.76 -10.24 -4.65
C GLY A 187 -4.86 -9.51 -3.66
N ALA A 188 -3.74 -8.98 -4.14
CA ALA A 188 -2.83 -8.20 -3.31
C ALA A 188 -2.05 -7.14 -4.10
N ILE A 189 -1.59 -6.11 -3.38
CA ILE A 189 -0.75 -5.04 -3.95
C ILE A 189 0.47 -4.84 -3.03
N PRO A 190 1.56 -5.59 -3.20
CA PRO A 190 2.84 -5.28 -2.58
C PRO A 190 3.49 -4.09 -3.29
N ILE A 191 3.84 -3.04 -2.51
CA ILE A 191 4.30 -1.76 -3.03
C ILE A 191 5.68 -1.46 -2.48
N ALA A 192 6.65 -1.11 -3.34
CA ALA A 192 8.01 -0.68 -2.96
C ALA A 192 8.64 -1.55 -1.86
N SER A 193 8.48 -2.86 -1.97
CA SER A 193 8.92 -3.81 -0.95
C SER A 193 10.44 -4.02 -1.01
N GLY A 194 11.09 -3.98 0.15
CA GLY A 194 12.48 -4.41 0.31
C GLY A 194 12.68 -5.93 0.30
N TYR A 195 11.61 -6.70 0.18
CA TYR A 195 11.59 -8.16 0.13
C TYR A 195 10.83 -8.63 -1.12
N MET A 196 11.29 -9.74 -1.67
CA MET A 196 10.62 -10.44 -2.76
C MET A 196 10.64 -11.94 -2.44
N PRO A 197 9.54 -12.67 -2.61
CA PRO A 197 9.50 -14.12 -2.48
C PRO A 197 10.49 -14.81 -3.42
N ASP A 198 10.90 -16.02 -3.08
CA ASP A 198 11.70 -16.83 -4.00
C ASP A 198 10.83 -17.37 -5.15
N LYS A 199 11.50 -18.06 -6.10
CA LYS A 199 10.82 -18.56 -7.32
C LYS A 199 9.71 -19.58 -7.02
N GLU A 200 9.93 -20.41 -6.02
CA GLU A 200 8.94 -21.44 -5.65
C GLU A 200 7.72 -20.79 -5.02
N SER A 201 7.92 -19.86 -4.08
CA SER A 201 6.84 -19.10 -3.45
C SER A 201 6.04 -18.28 -4.47
N LEU A 202 6.71 -17.61 -5.43
CA LEU A 202 6.01 -16.88 -6.50
C LEU A 202 5.16 -17.82 -7.36
N LYS A 203 5.68 -18.99 -7.67
CA LYS A 203 4.93 -20.01 -8.43
C LYS A 203 3.72 -20.52 -7.64
N GLU A 204 3.85 -20.79 -6.33
CA GLU A 204 2.74 -21.19 -5.47
C GLU A 204 1.65 -20.11 -5.39
N ILE A 205 2.04 -18.84 -5.32
CA ILE A 205 1.12 -17.68 -5.33
C ILE A 205 0.36 -17.61 -6.66
N ASP A 206 1.03 -17.80 -7.80
CA ASP A 206 0.41 -17.80 -9.12
C ASP A 206 -0.54 -19.00 -9.30
N GLU A 207 -0.11 -20.21 -8.93
CA GLU A 207 -0.94 -21.43 -8.95
C GLU A 207 -2.18 -21.33 -8.04
N ALA A 208 -2.11 -20.54 -6.97
CA ALA A 208 -3.25 -20.23 -6.11
C ALA A 208 -4.27 -19.27 -6.77
N GLY A 209 -3.95 -18.69 -7.92
CA GLY A 209 -4.82 -17.79 -8.66
C GLY A 209 -5.09 -16.47 -7.94
N ILE A 210 -4.05 -15.95 -7.27
CA ILE A 210 -4.12 -14.67 -6.56
C ILE A 210 -3.78 -13.55 -7.55
N ASP A 211 -4.73 -12.65 -7.79
CA ASP A 211 -4.50 -11.49 -8.66
C ASP A 211 -3.55 -10.48 -7.98
N LEU A 212 -2.50 -10.05 -8.66
CA LEU A 212 -1.47 -9.16 -8.13
C LEU A 212 -1.32 -7.88 -8.94
N ILE A 213 -1.11 -6.77 -8.24
CA ILE A 213 -0.42 -5.59 -8.78
C ILE A 213 0.87 -5.42 -7.99
N VAL A 214 2.02 -5.68 -8.60
CA VAL A 214 3.33 -5.43 -7.98
C VAL A 214 3.80 -4.06 -8.42
N ALA A 215 3.87 -3.11 -7.48
CA ALA A 215 4.22 -1.73 -7.77
C ALA A 215 5.61 -1.36 -7.21
N HIS A 216 6.55 -0.96 -8.08
CA HIS A 216 7.89 -0.59 -7.66
C HIS A 216 8.54 0.35 -8.69
N SER A 217 9.06 1.50 -8.25
CA SER A 217 9.81 2.37 -9.17
C SER A 217 11.18 1.79 -9.49
N ARG A 218 11.61 1.89 -10.76
CA ARG A 218 12.96 1.44 -11.15
C ARG A 218 14.08 2.24 -10.50
N HIS A 219 13.80 3.45 -10.08
CA HIS A 219 14.76 4.34 -9.40
C HIS A 219 14.44 4.54 -7.91
N ASP A 220 13.80 3.56 -7.28
CA ASP A 220 13.59 3.56 -5.84
C ASP A 220 14.93 3.65 -5.10
N GLU A 221 15.09 4.68 -4.27
CA GLU A 221 16.33 4.98 -3.55
C GLU A 221 16.45 4.27 -2.19
N MET A 222 15.37 3.65 -1.73
CA MET A 222 15.30 2.94 -0.45
C MET A 222 15.32 1.43 -0.63
N ALA A 223 14.37 0.91 -1.39
CA ALA A 223 14.25 -0.49 -1.76
C ALA A 223 14.74 -0.64 -3.21
N LEU A 224 16.05 -0.62 -3.40
CA LEU A 224 16.67 -0.57 -4.73
C LEU A 224 16.10 -1.64 -5.66
N PHE A 225 15.51 -1.24 -6.78
CA PHE A 225 14.89 -2.13 -7.76
C PHE A 225 15.81 -3.28 -8.17
N GLU A 226 17.07 -2.98 -8.46
CA GLU A 226 18.10 -3.95 -8.87
C GLU A 226 18.35 -5.05 -7.83
N LYS A 227 18.10 -4.76 -6.55
CA LYS A 227 18.28 -5.72 -5.47
C LYS A 227 17.01 -6.44 -5.09
N CYS A 228 15.89 -5.72 -5.11
CA CYS A 228 14.63 -6.23 -4.56
C CYS A 228 13.75 -6.87 -5.63
N VAL A 229 13.71 -6.32 -6.86
CA VAL A 229 12.76 -6.76 -7.91
C VAL A 229 13.46 -7.42 -9.07
N ALA A 230 14.50 -6.80 -9.64
CA ALA A 230 15.17 -7.28 -10.86
C ALA A 230 15.57 -8.77 -10.81
N PRO A 231 16.00 -9.35 -9.67
CA PRO A 231 16.30 -10.79 -9.62
C PRO A 231 15.10 -11.72 -9.84
N ARG A 232 13.87 -11.19 -9.81
CA ARG A 232 12.60 -11.91 -9.98
C ARG A 232 11.68 -11.30 -11.03
N GLU A 233 12.15 -10.29 -11.76
CA GLU A 233 11.34 -9.56 -12.73
C GLU A 233 10.81 -10.49 -13.86
N GLU A 234 11.65 -11.45 -14.30
CA GLU A 234 11.24 -12.41 -15.31
C GLU A 234 10.13 -13.33 -14.81
N GLU A 235 10.24 -13.84 -13.58
CA GLU A 235 9.21 -14.67 -12.95
C GLU A 235 7.91 -13.90 -12.81
N LEU A 236 7.95 -12.67 -12.26
CA LEU A 236 6.77 -11.83 -12.09
C LEU A 236 6.05 -11.53 -13.42
N ASN A 237 6.81 -11.22 -14.47
CA ASN A 237 6.25 -10.96 -15.80
C ASN A 237 5.65 -12.19 -16.47
N ASN A 238 6.04 -13.40 -16.06
CA ASN A 238 5.53 -14.66 -16.59
C ASN A 238 4.36 -15.23 -15.78
N MET A 239 4.03 -14.66 -14.61
CA MET A 239 2.86 -15.05 -13.83
C MET A 239 1.56 -14.69 -14.58
N GLU A 240 0.59 -15.61 -14.57
CA GLU A 240 -0.71 -15.41 -15.23
C GLU A 240 -1.54 -14.31 -14.58
N HIS A 241 -1.42 -14.19 -13.25
CA HIS A 241 -2.24 -13.32 -12.42
C HIS A 241 -1.50 -12.07 -11.90
N CYS A 242 -0.35 -11.72 -12.46
CA CYS A 242 0.47 -10.60 -11.98
C CYS A 242 0.53 -9.45 -13.01
N LEU A 243 0.18 -8.26 -12.55
CA LEU A 243 0.42 -7.01 -13.24
C LEU A 243 1.61 -6.31 -12.59
N CYS A 244 2.73 -6.22 -13.30
CA CYS A 244 3.90 -5.46 -12.87
C CYS A 244 3.73 -3.98 -13.26
N PHE A 245 3.72 -3.10 -12.26
CA PHE A 245 3.75 -1.65 -12.44
C PHE A 245 5.12 -1.12 -12.00
N PHE A 246 6.06 -1.07 -12.95
CA PHE A 246 7.45 -0.69 -12.74
C PHE A 246 7.84 0.55 -13.55
N PRO A 247 7.27 1.73 -13.21
CA PRO A 247 7.61 2.95 -13.92
C PRO A 247 9.10 3.28 -13.78
N GLU A 248 9.68 3.83 -14.84
CA GLU A 248 11.06 4.31 -14.83
C GLU A 248 11.22 5.42 -13.80
N TRP A 249 10.29 6.37 -13.80
CA TRP A 249 10.21 7.47 -12.85
C TRP A 249 8.77 7.68 -12.41
N ILE A 250 8.62 8.00 -11.12
CA ILE A 250 7.36 8.51 -10.61
C ILE A 250 7.38 10.01 -10.80
N ARG A 251 6.44 10.52 -11.55
CA ARG A 251 6.14 11.94 -11.64
C ARG A 251 4.64 12.11 -11.52
N ASN A 252 4.23 12.91 -10.56
CA ASN A 252 2.88 13.37 -10.48
C ASN A 252 2.86 14.84 -10.82
N GLU A 253 2.19 15.20 -11.88
CA GLU A 253 2.07 16.59 -12.35
C GLU A 253 0.88 17.29 -11.71
N ASP A 254 0.08 16.53 -10.96
CA ASP A 254 -1.23 16.94 -10.51
C ASP A 254 -1.28 17.20 -9.01
N LYS A 255 -1.86 18.32 -8.63
CA LYS A 255 -2.36 18.67 -7.29
C LYS A 255 -1.40 18.48 -6.10
N GLY A 256 -0.10 18.54 -6.33
CA GLY A 256 0.85 18.43 -5.22
C GLY A 256 0.93 17.04 -4.58
N VAL A 257 0.38 16.01 -5.21
CA VAL A 257 0.73 14.65 -4.85
C VAL A 257 2.18 14.43 -5.22
N SER A 258 2.96 13.97 -4.28
CA SER A 258 4.40 13.81 -4.40
C SER A 258 4.79 13.13 -5.68
N SER A 259 5.57 13.80 -6.44
CA SER A 259 5.97 13.25 -7.68
C SER A 259 7.45 13.08 -7.81
N VAL A 260 8.20 14.06 -7.46
CA VAL A 260 9.64 14.04 -7.66
C VAL A 260 10.34 14.64 -6.47
N ASN A 261 10.77 13.80 -5.57
CA ASN A 261 11.67 14.16 -4.47
C ASN A 261 13.09 13.68 -4.76
N TYR A 262 13.51 13.68 -6.02
CA TYR A 262 14.84 13.20 -6.36
C TYR A 262 15.91 13.96 -5.56
N GLY A 263 16.78 13.21 -4.89
CA GLY A 263 17.77 13.80 -3.99
C GLY A 263 17.19 14.32 -2.66
N MET A 264 15.90 14.20 -2.47
CA MET A 264 15.20 14.54 -1.24
C MET A 264 14.67 13.28 -0.54
N GLU A 265 13.84 13.46 0.48
CA GLU A 265 13.34 12.38 1.29
C GLU A 265 12.43 11.42 0.51
N MET A 266 12.81 10.15 0.40
CA MET A 266 12.00 9.03 -0.11
C MET A 266 11.22 9.27 -1.42
N GLY A 267 11.77 10.04 -2.37
CA GLY A 267 11.04 10.48 -3.56
C GLY A 267 10.47 9.36 -4.41
N GLN A 268 11.32 8.55 -5.02
CA GLN A 268 10.89 7.46 -5.90
C GLN A 268 10.39 6.23 -5.13
N HIS A 269 10.78 6.09 -3.85
CA HIS A 269 10.23 5.07 -2.96
C HIS A 269 8.73 5.25 -2.70
N CYS A 270 8.18 6.45 -2.92
CA CYS A 270 6.80 6.77 -2.64
C CYS A 270 5.81 6.48 -3.76
N ILE A 271 6.05 5.45 -4.56
CA ILE A 271 5.12 4.95 -5.58
C ILE A 271 3.72 4.63 -5.01
N ILE A 272 3.59 4.48 -3.70
CA ILE A 272 2.28 4.35 -3.04
C ILE A 272 1.33 5.51 -3.38
N ASN A 273 1.87 6.70 -3.65
CA ASN A 273 1.05 7.85 -4.01
C ASN A 273 0.26 7.63 -5.31
N GLN A 274 0.83 6.91 -6.28
CA GLN A 274 0.13 6.54 -7.51
C GLN A 274 -0.99 5.55 -7.24
N ILE A 275 -0.78 4.61 -6.31
CA ILE A 275 -1.83 3.69 -5.86
C ILE A 275 -2.93 4.44 -5.11
N GLN A 276 -2.58 5.41 -4.26
CA GLN A 276 -3.55 6.30 -3.59
C GLN A 276 -4.36 7.13 -4.59
N ALA A 277 -3.71 7.60 -5.65
CA ALA A 277 -4.35 8.30 -6.77
C ALA A 277 -5.09 7.35 -7.73
N ASN A 278 -5.31 6.10 -7.34
CA ASN A 278 -6.00 5.07 -8.13
C ASN A 278 -5.31 4.71 -9.45
N LEU A 279 -4.06 5.06 -9.66
CA LEU A 279 -3.37 4.96 -10.96
C LEU A 279 -4.09 5.73 -12.10
N ILE A 280 -4.75 6.81 -11.76
CA ILE A 280 -5.49 7.70 -12.69
C ILE A 280 -4.97 9.12 -12.53
N TYR A 281 -4.61 9.76 -13.64
CA TYR A 281 -4.26 11.18 -13.68
C TYR A 281 -5.49 12.07 -13.44
N ASP A 282 -5.25 13.34 -13.13
CA ASP A 282 -6.31 14.31 -12.88
C ASP A 282 -7.22 14.58 -14.10
N ASP A 283 -6.69 14.40 -15.31
CA ASP A 283 -7.46 14.49 -16.55
C ASP A 283 -8.31 13.24 -16.84
N GLY A 284 -8.22 12.22 -15.97
CA GLY A 284 -8.96 10.96 -16.08
C GLY A 284 -8.26 9.90 -16.93
N THR A 285 -7.07 10.15 -17.44
CA THR A 285 -6.29 9.13 -18.15
C THR A 285 -5.65 8.16 -17.16
N CYS A 286 -5.48 6.90 -17.54
CA CYS A 286 -4.85 5.90 -16.69
C CYS A 286 -3.31 5.94 -16.80
N TYR A 287 -2.63 5.63 -15.71
CA TYR A 287 -1.17 5.45 -15.70
C TYR A 287 -0.72 4.20 -16.46
N ASP A 288 -1.58 3.19 -16.51
CA ASP A 288 -1.31 1.91 -17.17
C ASP A 288 -2.57 1.47 -17.95
N GLU A 289 -2.44 1.25 -19.26
CA GLU A 289 -3.55 0.85 -20.13
C GLU A 289 -4.21 -0.48 -19.73
N ARG A 290 -3.49 -1.31 -18.98
CA ARG A 290 -4.02 -2.56 -18.41
C ARG A 290 -4.97 -2.32 -17.23
N LEU A 291 -4.99 -1.10 -16.68
CA LEU A 291 -5.81 -0.65 -15.57
C LEU A 291 -6.62 0.60 -15.97
N PRO A 292 -7.52 0.51 -16.95
CA PRO A 292 -8.22 1.69 -17.50
C PRO A 292 -9.11 2.40 -16.47
N GLU A 293 -9.57 1.70 -15.45
CA GLU A 293 -10.33 2.26 -14.32
C GLU A 293 -9.52 2.26 -13.01
N GLY A 294 -8.20 2.09 -13.12
CA GLY A 294 -7.27 2.09 -12.01
C GLY A 294 -7.44 0.91 -11.04
N VAL A 295 -6.89 1.09 -9.85
CA VAL A 295 -6.90 0.05 -8.79
C VAL A 295 -8.32 -0.31 -8.35
N THR A 296 -9.22 0.68 -8.25
CA THR A 296 -10.62 0.42 -7.82
C THR A 296 -11.39 -0.42 -8.84
N GLY A 297 -11.15 -0.19 -10.14
CA GLY A 297 -11.68 -1.02 -11.21
C GLY A 297 -11.14 -2.45 -11.15
N TRP A 298 -9.83 -2.59 -10.96
CA TRP A 298 -9.20 -3.89 -10.79
C TRP A 298 -9.76 -4.67 -9.58
N ILE A 299 -9.94 -4.03 -8.42
CA ILE A 299 -10.58 -4.66 -7.26
C ILE A 299 -11.97 -5.18 -7.62
N ARG A 300 -12.78 -4.35 -8.30
CA ARG A 300 -14.13 -4.74 -8.74
C ARG A 300 -14.10 -5.95 -9.68
N GLU A 301 -13.18 -5.99 -10.63
CA GLU A 301 -13.03 -7.09 -11.59
C GLU A 301 -12.60 -8.39 -10.91
N VAL A 302 -11.62 -8.33 -10.00
CA VAL A 302 -11.18 -9.48 -9.21
C VAL A 302 -12.31 -10.05 -8.35
N CYS A 303 -13.20 -9.20 -7.83
CA CYS A 303 -14.38 -9.65 -7.08
C CYS A 303 -15.40 -10.43 -7.94
N GLN A 304 -15.34 -10.32 -9.26
CA GLN A 304 -16.25 -10.98 -10.19
C GLN A 304 -15.75 -12.34 -10.70
N LYS A 305 -14.48 -12.64 -10.49
CA LYS A 305 -13.86 -13.95 -10.76
C LYS A 305 -14.17 -14.97 -9.65
#